data_dfd28a0bd1f92ad79005f5843c42bc9d
#
_entry.id   dfd28a0bd1f92ad79005f5843c42bc9d
#
_cell.length_a   1.000
_cell.length_b   1.000
_cell.length_c   1.000
_cell.angle_alpha   90.00
_cell.angle_beta   90.00
_cell.angle_gamma   90.00
#
_symmetry.space_group_name_H-M   'P 1'
#
loop_
_entity.id
_entity.type
_entity.pdbx_description
1 polymer ?
#
loop_
_entity_poly.entity_id
_entity_poly.type
_entity_poly.pdbx_seq_one_letter_code
_entity_poly.pdbx_strand_id
1 'polypeptide(L)'
;MELLGTGRLDVLFGSQRADKLASSSVGVLSEAAGRLSQIRRGGLIVLDLGSDLRPEDFLNPGIALDAQLSVDLLLNLFAIDTPLHDGAVLVKGNRILSAGVILPLSRQGLNRYGTRHLAALGITERFDRCLCIVVSEETGTLSLAKQGRLERPITSSRLQDLLSEALAQAPKSATKSAGRSVSVDSSEPLA
;
A
#
# COMPACT_ATOMS: atom_id res chain seq x y z
N MET A 1 -18.27 -43.00 12.30
CA MET A 1 -18.10 -41.94 13.30
C MET A 1 -17.10 -40.94 12.74
N GLU A 2 -17.61 -39.96 12.32
CA GLU A 2 -17.39 -38.59 11.87
C GLU A 2 -16.08 -37.95 12.31
N LEU A 3 -15.31 -37.53 11.31
CA LEU A 3 -14.26 -36.52 11.42
C LEU A 3 -14.76 -35.22 10.75
N LEU A 4 -15.61 -34.49 11.47
CA LEU A 4 -16.03 -33.14 11.13
C LEU A 4 -15.50 -32.19 12.20
N GLY A 5 -14.46 -31.41 11.93
CA GLY A 5 -14.07 -30.37 12.88
C GLY A 5 -12.83 -29.51 12.61
N THR A 6 -12.03 -29.79 11.60
CA THR A 6 -10.76 -29.02 11.44
C THR A 6 -10.86 -27.78 10.53
N GLY A 7 -11.80 -27.73 9.58
CA GLY A 7 -11.89 -26.62 8.63
C GLY A 7 -12.43 -25.30 9.20
N ARG A 8 -13.12 -25.30 10.33
CA ARG A 8 -13.78 -24.10 10.87
C ARG A 8 -12.89 -23.28 11.81
N LEU A 9 -11.90 -23.92 12.41
CA LEU A 9 -10.94 -23.25 13.29
C LEU A 9 -9.88 -22.48 12.49
N ASP A 10 -9.39 -23.02 11.38
CA ASP A 10 -8.39 -22.37 10.53
C ASP A 10 -8.89 -21.05 9.92
N VAL A 11 -10.19 -20.99 9.58
CA VAL A 11 -10.81 -19.77 9.05
C VAL A 11 -10.92 -18.68 10.11
N LEU A 12 -11.21 -19.04 11.36
CA LEU A 12 -11.33 -18.08 12.47
C LEU A 12 -9.95 -17.54 12.90
N PHE A 13 -8.92 -18.37 12.97
CA PHE A 13 -7.57 -17.94 13.29
C PHE A 13 -6.95 -17.11 12.17
N GLY A 14 -7.22 -17.45 10.91
CA GLY A 14 -6.81 -16.66 9.74
C GLY A 14 -7.41 -15.25 9.74
N SER A 15 -8.69 -15.14 10.09
CA SER A 15 -9.40 -13.84 10.17
C SER A 15 -8.82 -12.96 11.28
N GLN A 16 -8.62 -13.47 12.49
CA GLN A 16 -8.05 -12.71 13.60
C GLN A 16 -6.62 -12.22 13.32
N ARG A 17 -5.82 -13.06 12.64
CA ARG A 17 -4.45 -12.70 12.27
C ARG A 17 -4.43 -11.61 11.19
N ALA A 18 -5.32 -11.67 10.21
CA ALA A 18 -5.47 -10.63 9.19
C ALA A 18 -5.95 -9.31 9.79
N ASP A 19 -6.91 -9.33 10.71
CA ASP A 19 -7.42 -8.13 11.38
C ASP A 19 -6.35 -7.48 12.27
N LYS A 20 -5.53 -8.29 12.97
CA LYS A 20 -4.39 -7.80 13.76
C LYS A 20 -3.28 -7.20 12.89
N LEU A 21 -2.99 -7.78 11.74
CA LEU A 21 -2.02 -7.25 10.78
C LEU A 21 -2.51 -5.95 10.14
N ALA A 22 -3.78 -5.87 9.78
CA ALA A 22 -4.40 -4.65 9.24
C ALA A 22 -4.35 -3.51 10.26
N SER A 23 -4.72 -3.79 11.51
CA SER A 23 -4.64 -2.83 12.63
C SER A 23 -3.21 -2.33 12.86
N SER A 24 -2.21 -3.24 12.77
CA SER A 24 -0.80 -2.89 12.88
C SER A 24 -0.33 -1.99 11.74
N SER A 25 -0.74 -2.27 10.49
CA SER A 25 -0.37 -1.46 9.31
C SER A 25 -0.95 -0.05 9.37
N VAL A 26 -2.21 0.09 9.81
CA VAL A 26 -2.86 1.40 10.02
C VAL A 26 -2.06 2.25 11.02
N GLY A 27 -1.68 1.66 12.16
CA GLY A 27 -0.88 2.35 13.18
C GLY A 27 0.46 2.82 12.62
N VAL A 28 1.19 1.94 11.94
CA VAL A 28 2.50 2.28 11.32
C VAL A 28 2.37 3.40 10.30
N LEU A 29 1.39 3.31 9.39
CA LEU A 29 1.18 4.31 8.34
C LEU A 29 0.80 5.67 8.91
N SER A 30 -0.13 5.71 9.89
CA SER A 30 -0.57 6.94 10.52
C SER A 30 0.54 7.59 11.34
N GLU A 31 1.35 6.80 12.05
CA GLU A 31 2.50 7.29 12.81
C GLU A 31 3.59 7.83 11.88
N ALA A 32 3.96 7.09 10.84
CA ALA A 32 4.97 7.54 9.88
C ALA A 32 4.54 8.83 9.19
N ALA A 33 3.29 8.91 8.70
CA ALA A 33 2.74 10.12 8.09
C ALA A 33 2.73 11.30 9.05
N GLY A 34 2.36 11.08 10.32
CA GLY A 34 2.40 12.10 11.36
C GLY A 34 3.80 12.62 11.63
N ARG A 35 4.81 11.75 11.73
CA ARG A 35 6.21 12.14 11.90
C ARG A 35 6.76 12.91 10.70
N LEU A 36 6.47 12.45 9.48
CA LEU A 36 6.84 13.17 8.25
C LEU A 36 6.20 14.57 8.21
N SER A 37 4.93 14.68 8.59
CA SER A 37 4.19 15.94 8.70
C SER A 37 4.87 16.92 9.67
N GLN A 38 5.23 16.46 10.87
CA GLN A 38 5.87 17.28 11.91
C GLN A 38 7.20 17.90 11.45
N ILE A 39 7.99 17.13 10.70
CA ILE A 39 9.29 17.59 10.17
C ILE A 39 9.19 18.19 8.77
N ARG A 40 7.95 18.37 8.25
CA ARG A 40 7.66 18.89 6.90
C ARG A 40 8.42 18.16 5.80
N ARG A 41 8.51 16.84 5.91
CA ARG A 41 9.14 16.00 4.90
C ARG A 41 8.07 15.45 3.95
N GLY A 42 8.23 15.74 2.66
CA GLY A 42 7.34 15.24 1.62
C GLY A 42 7.28 13.71 1.61
N GLY A 43 6.09 13.16 1.42
CA GLY A 43 5.89 11.71 1.32
C GLY A 43 4.69 11.37 0.46
N LEU A 44 4.77 10.26 -0.26
CA LEU A 44 3.69 9.69 -1.07
C LEU A 44 3.65 8.19 -0.86
N ILE A 45 2.60 7.69 -0.22
CA ILE A 45 2.44 6.27 0.09
C ILE A 45 1.18 5.76 -0.61
N VAL A 46 1.34 4.75 -1.45
CA VAL A 46 0.25 4.06 -2.16
C VAL A 46 -0.09 2.78 -1.42
N LEU A 47 -1.35 2.62 -1.03
CA LEU A 47 -1.88 1.40 -0.45
C LEU A 47 -2.69 0.63 -1.48
N ASP A 48 -2.24 -0.57 -1.83
CA ASP A 48 -3.01 -1.52 -2.62
C ASP A 48 -3.92 -2.34 -1.71
N LEU A 49 -5.23 -2.09 -1.82
CA LEU A 49 -6.29 -2.80 -1.07
C LEU A 49 -6.92 -3.95 -1.88
N GLY A 50 -6.21 -4.44 -2.90
CA GLY A 50 -6.66 -5.51 -3.79
C GLY A 50 -7.01 -5.02 -5.20
N SER A 51 -6.39 -3.93 -5.64
CA SER A 51 -6.40 -3.51 -7.05
C SER A 51 -5.44 -4.33 -7.91
N ASP A 52 -4.56 -5.12 -7.26
CA ASP A 52 -3.51 -5.90 -7.93
C ASP A 52 -2.68 -5.06 -8.89
N LEU A 53 -2.17 -3.93 -8.36
CA LEU A 53 -1.31 -2.99 -9.08
C LEU A 53 -0.08 -3.71 -9.64
N ARG A 54 0.23 -3.45 -10.90
CA ARG A 54 1.32 -4.08 -11.66
C ARG A 54 2.36 -3.05 -12.09
N PRO A 55 3.59 -3.46 -12.40
CA PRO A 55 4.64 -2.55 -12.86
C PRO A 55 4.23 -1.67 -14.05
N GLU A 56 3.41 -2.19 -14.98
CA GLU A 56 2.88 -1.48 -16.15
C GLU A 56 1.86 -0.37 -15.83
N ASP A 57 1.34 -0.33 -14.62
CA ASP A 57 0.41 0.72 -14.17
C ASP A 57 1.14 2.02 -13.79
N PHE A 58 2.46 1.97 -13.66
CA PHE A 58 3.32 3.07 -13.26
C PHE A 58 4.14 3.61 -14.44
N LEU A 59 4.52 4.88 -14.39
CA LEU A 59 5.49 5.45 -15.34
C LEU A 59 6.88 4.88 -15.09
N ASN A 60 7.21 4.61 -13.83
CA ASN A 60 8.38 3.86 -13.41
C ASN A 60 7.99 3.03 -12.17
N PRO A 61 8.19 1.70 -12.17
CA PRO A 61 7.82 0.84 -11.05
C PRO A 61 8.73 1.00 -9.82
N GLY A 62 9.79 1.80 -9.91
CA GLY A 62 10.74 1.99 -8.83
C GLY A 62 11.60 0.76 -8.56
N ILE A 63 12.13 0.68 -7.35
CA ILE A 63 12.98 -0.43 -6.88
C ILE A 63 12.14 -1.37 -6.02
N ALA A 64 12.14 -2.65 -6.37
CA ALA A 64 11.50 -3.70 -5.58
C ALA A 64 12.26 -3.91 -4.27
N LEU A 65 11.55 -3.89 -3.13
CA LEU A 65 12.12 -4.03 -1.80
C LEU A 65 11.65 -5.30 -1.10
N ASP A 66 10.36 -5.60 -1.20
CA ASP A 66 9.69 -6.69 -0.49
C ASP A 66 10.05 -6.73 1.02
N ALA A 67 9.99 -5.58 1.68
CA ALA A 67 10.37 -5.39 3.07
C ALA A 67 9.16 -5.34 4.00
N GLN A 68 9.36 -5.64 5.28
CA GLN A 68 8.32 -5.47 6.29
C GLN A 68 8.02 -3.99 6.50
N LEU A 69 6.75 -3.64 6.55
CA LEU A 69 6.29 -2.28 6.81
C LEU A 69 6.68 -1.86 8.24
N SER A 70 7.40 -0.76 8.38
CA SER A 70 7.76 -0.14 9.65
C SER A 70 7.87 1.37 9.54
N VAL A 71 7.68 2.07 10.65
CA VAL A 71 7.79 3.53 10.72
C VAL A 71 9.21 3.97 10.31
N ASP A 72 10.23 3.33 10.87
CA ASP A 72 11.62 3.71 10.63
C ASP A 72 12.02 3.52 9.16
N LEU A 73 11.55 2.43 8.51
CA LEU A 73 11.83 2.23 7.09
C LEU A 73 11.14 3.30 6.23
N LEU A 74 9.89 3.66 6.50
CA LEU A 74 9.21 4.73 5.79
C LEU A 74 9.91 6.08 5.96
N LEU A 75 10.35 6.42 7.18
CA LEU A 75 11.10 7.65 7.44
C LEU A 75 12.44 7.69 6.69
N ASN A 76 13.13 6.55 6.59
CA ASN A 76 14.37 6.42 5.81
C ASN A 76 14.14 6.53 4.31
N LEU A 77 13.09 5.89 3.77
CA LEU A 77 12.77 5.95 2.34
C LEU A 77 12.44 7.38 1.87
N PHE A 78 11.82 8.20 2.75
CA PHE A 78 11.53 9.60 2.46
C PHE A 78 12.60 10.56 2.98
N ALA A 79 13.76 10.07 3.43
CA ALA A 79 14.86 10.94 3.83
C ALA A 79 15.38 11.72 2.62
N ILE A 80 15.56 13.06 2.80
CA ILE A 80 16.13 13.93 1.78
C ILE A 80 17.54 13.40 1.44
N ASP A 81 17.96 13.55 0.19
CA ASP A 81 19.24 13.10 -0.34
C ASP A 81 19.42 11.59 -0.47
N THR A 82 18.33 10.81 -0.34
CA THR A 82 18.34 9.38 -0.68
C THR A 82 17.77 9.14 -2.08
N PRO A 83 18.26 8.15 -2.84
CA PRO A 83 17.77 7.90 -4.21
C PRO A 83 16.28 7.55 -4.32
N LEU A 84 15.65 7.11 -3.22
CA LEU A 84 14.28 6.60 -3.22
C LEU A 84 13.23 7.59 -2.69
N HIS A 85 13.67 8.77 -2.21
CA HIS A 85 12.76 9.76 -1.61
C HIS A 85 11.85 10.46 -2.65
N ASP A 86 12.30 10.52 -3.89
CA ASP A 86 11.55 11.16 -4.99
C ASP A 86 10.73 10.10 -5.73
N GLY A 87 9.51 9.92 -5.26
CA GLY A 87 8.57 8.93 -5.77
C GLY A 87 7.65 8.41 -4.68
N ALA A 88 6.82 7.44 -5.05
CA ALA A 88 5.91 6.80 -4.11
C ALA A 88 6.51 5.53 -3.50
N VAL A 89 6.06 5.21 -2.30
CA VAL A 89 6.26 3.91 -1.65
C VAL A 89 4.99 3.09 -1.84
N LEU A 90 5.10 1.92 -2.46
CA LEU A 90 3.98 1.00 -2.67
C LEU A 90 3.87 0.00 -1.52
N VAL A 91 2.72 -0.03 -0.87
CA VAL A 91 2.42 -0.89 0.28
C VAL A 91 1.25 -1.81 -0.03
N LYS A 92 1.38 -3.08 0.31
CA LYS A 92 0.30 -4.08 0.28
C LYS A 92 0.30 -4.90 1.57
N GLY A 93 -0.82 -4.87 2.28
CA GLY A 93 -0.91 -5.51 3.59
C GLY A 93 0.11 -4.93 4.58
N ASN A 94 1.04 -5.76 5.06
CA ASN A 94 2.11 -5.38 5.99
C ASN A 94 3.49 -5.36 5.32
N ARG A 95 3.55 -5.12 4.00
CA ARG A 95 4.81 -5.11 3.25
C ARG A 95 4.94 -3.86 2.39
N ILE A 96 6.15 -3.33 2.33
CA ILE A 96 6.58 -2.37 1.33
C ILE A 96 7.06 -3.17 0.13
N LEU A 97 6.33 -3.08 -0.99
CA LEU A 97 6.65 -3.81 -2.22
C LEU A 97 7.77 -3.11 -3.00
N SER A 98 7.67 -1.79 -3.16
CA SER A 98 8.64 -0.99 -3.91
C SER A 98 8.69 0.46 -3.39
N ALA A 99 9.78 1.17 -3.75
CA ALA A 99 9.96 2.59 -3.46
C ALA A 99 10.55 3.33 -4.69
N GLY A 100 10.42 4.65 -4.71
CA GLY A 100 10.79 5.47 -5.86
C GLY A 100 9.87 5.26 -7.06
N VAL A 101 8.61 4.87 -6.81
CA VAL A 101 7.61 4.60 -7.86
C VAL A 101 7.11 5.93 -8.43
N ILE A 102 7.17 6.08 -9.77
CA ILE A 102 6.63 7.25 -10.46
C ILE A 102 5.22 6.96 -10.97
N LEU A 103 4.27 7.70 -10.42
CA LEU A 103 2.84 7.53 -10.71
C LEU A 103 2.39 8.41 -11.88
N PRO A 104 1.33 8.00 -12.61
CA PRO A 104 0.68 8.88 -13.57
C PRO A 104 0.05 10.08 -12.86
N LEU A 105 0.16 11.25 -13.44
CA LEU A 105 -0.43 12.47 -12.90
C LEU A 105 -1.87 12.65 -13.35
N SER A 106 -2.74 13.07 -12.43
CA SER A 106 -4.08 13.53 -12.79
C SER A 106 -4.02 14.82 -13.62
N ARG A 107 -4.95 14.97 -14.53
CA ARG A 107 -5.19 16.23 -15.25
C ARG A 107 -6.10 17.18 -14.47
N GLN A 108 -6.74 16.71 -13.41
CA GLN A 108 -7.61 17.50 -12.56
C GLN A 108 -6.78 18.33 -11.58
N GLY A 109 -7.05 19.63 -11.53
CA GLY A 109 -6.43 20.51 -10.52
C GLY A 109 -4.96 20.83 -10.74
N LEU A 110 -4.45 20.78 -11.98
CA LEU A 110 -3.05 21.08 -12.35
C LEU A 110 -2.53 22.42 -11.77
N ASN A 111 -3.40 23.43 -11.66
CA ASN A 111 -3.04 24.74 -11.10
C ASN A 111 -3.31 24.87 -9.61
N ARG A 112 -3.78 23.81 -8.95
CA ARG A 112 -4.23 23.84 -7.55
C ARG A 112 -3.41 22.95 -6.62
N TYR A 113 -2.79 21.90 -7.16
CA TYR A 113 -2.13 20.86 -6.39
C TYR A 113 -0.67 20.68 -6.81
N GLY A 114 0.21 20.41 -5.85
CA GLY A 114 1.58 20.01 -6.12
C GLY A 114 1.67 18.59 -6.71
N THR A 115 2.83 18.24 -7.25
CA THR A 115 3.09 16.99 -8.01
C THR A 115 2.66 15.73 -7.26
N ARG A 116 2.96 15.62 -5.95
CA ARG A 116 2.57 14.44 -5.15
C ARG A 116 1.05 14.28 -5.01
N HIS A 117 0.31 15.40 -4.92
CA HIS A 117 -1.15 15.35 -4.89
C HIS A 117 -1.74 14.94 -6.24
N LEU A 118 -1.18 15.46 -7.35
CA LEU A 118 -1.60 15.07 -8.70
C LEU A 118 -1.29 13.60 -8.98
N ALA A 119 -0.17 13.10 -8.50
CA ALA A 119 0.21 11.69 -8.57
C ALA A 119 -0.77 10.79 -7.77
N ALA A 120 -1.12 11.21 -6.55
CA ALA A 120 -2.10 10.51 -5.73
C ALA A 120 -3.49 10.48 -6.37
N LEU A 121 -3.94 11.59 -6.94
CA LEU A 121 -5.20 11.64 -7.70
C LEU A 121 -5.12 10.72 -8.92
N GLY A 122 -4.05 10.82 -9.71
CA GLY A 122 -3.92 10.08 -10.97
C GLY A 122 -3.99 8.57 -10.82
N ILE A 123 -3.38 7.99 -9.78
CA ILE A 123 -3.46 6.55 -9.53
C ILE A 123 -4.83 6.16 -8.95
N THR A 124 -5.41 6.98 -8.06
CA THR A 124 -6.70 6.67 -7.42
C THR A 124 -7.91 6.93 -8.32
N GLU A 125 -7.77 7.68 -9.43
CA GLU A 125 -8.75 7.78 -10.51
C GLU A 125 -8.87 6.49 -11.31
N ARG A 126 -7.79 5.72 -11.40
CA ARG A 126 -7.69 4.51 -12.22
C ARG A 126 -8.04 3.24 -11.44
N PHE A 127 -7.84 3.26 -10.11
CA PHE A 127 -7.96 2.08 -9.27
C PHE A 127 -8.81 2.37 -8.03
N ASP A 128 -10.01 1.83 -7.98
CA ASP A 128 -10.99 2.06 -6.90
C ASP A 128 -10.53 1.53 -5.54
N ARG A 129 -9.72 0.47 -5.54
CA ARG A 129 -9.17 -0.16 -4.33
C ARG A 129 -7.73 0.27 -4.05
N CYS A 130 -7.44 1.51 -4.36
CA CYS A 130 -6.16 2.15 -4.12
C CYS A 130 -6.37 3.40 -3.27
N LEU A 131 -5.55 3.58 -2.26
CA LEU A 131 -5.49 4.79 -1.46
C LEU A 131 -4.11 5.41 -1.58
N CYS A 132 -4.01 6.73 -1.50
CA CYS A 132 -2.73 7.42 -1.42
C CYS A 132 -2.71 8.38 -0.25
N ILE A 133 -1.71 8.22 0.63
CA ILE A 133 -1.38 9.18 1.68
C ILE A 133 -0.36 10.15 1.10
N VAL A 134 -0.62 11.45 1.24
CA VAL A 134 0.28 12.51 0.82
C VAL A 134 0.67 13.37 2.01
N VAL A 135 1.97 13.59 2.18
CA VAL A 135 2.52 14.58 3.10
C VAL A 135 3.14 15.69 2.28
N SER A 136 2.66 16.92 2.49
CA SER A 136 3.21 18.10 1.81
C SER A 136 4.58 18.49 2.40
N GLU A 137 5.58 18.65 1.57
CA GLU A 137 6.90 19.14 2.00
C GLU A 137 6.90 20.65 2.33
N GLU A 138 5.99 21.42 1.74
CA GLU A 138 5.89 22.86 1.97
C GLU A 138 5.20 23.17 3.30
N THR A 139 4.10 22.49 3.58
CA THR A 139 3.21 22.82 4.71
C THR A 139 3.18 21.76 5.81
N GLY A 140 3.65 20.55 5.54
CA GLY A 140 3.45 19.38 6.42
C GLY A 140 2.02 18.83 6.41
N THR A 141 1.12 19.40 5.61
CA THR A 141 -0.29 18.99 5.57
C THR A 141 -0.43 17.55 5.13
N LEU A 142 -1.24 16.77 5.88
CA LEU A 142 -1.65 15.43 5.50
C LEU A 142 -2.88 15.47 4.59
N SER A 143 -2.89 14.59 3.60
CA SER A 143 -4.01 14.39 2.68
C SER A 143 -4.19 12.91 2.39
N LEU A 144 -5.42 12.48 2.13
CA LEU A 144 -5.74 11.15 1.63
C LEU A 144 -6.46 11.25 0.30
N ALA A 145 -5.95 10.58 -0.72
CA ALA A 145 -6.63 10.42 -2.00
C ALA A 145 -7.31 9.05 -2.07
N LYS A 146 -8.56 9.04 -2.55
CA LYS A 146 -9.38 7.85 -2.79
C LYS A 146 -10.32 8.12 -3.95
N GLN A 147 -10.39 7.21 -4.93
CA GLN A 147 -11.32 7.30 -6.08
C GLN A 147 -11.30 8.68 -6.76
N GLY A 148 -10.09 9.21 -7.03
CA GLY A 148 -9.90 10.50 -7.68
C GLY A 148 -10.34 11.71 -6.85
N ARG A 149 -10.56 11.56 -5.55
CA ARG A 149 -10.93 12.63 -4.62
C ARG A 149 -9.87 12.78 -3.54
N LEU A 150 -9.64 14.01 -3.12
CA LEU A 150 -8.65 14.36 -2.12
C LEU A 150 -9.33 14.94 -0.88
N GLU A 151 -9.19 14.24 0.27
CA GLU A 151 -9.59 14.76 1.58
C GLU A 151 -8.38 15.46 2.20
N ARG A 152 -8.47 16.77 2.41
CA ARG A 152 -7.41 17.62 2.95
C ARG A 152 -7.94 18.95 3.56
N PRO A 153 -7.29 19.55 4.56
CA PRO A 153 -6.27 18.94 5.42
C PRO A 153 -6.90 17.89 6.34
N ILE A 154 -6.12 16.87 6.72
CA ILE A 154 -6.55 15.89 7.73
C ILE A 154 -5.53 15.79 8.86
N THR A 155 -5.99 15.33 10.03
CA THR A 155 -5.13 15.01 11.18
C THR A 155 -4.64 13.56 11.10
N SER A 156 -3.60 13.21 11.85
CA SER A 156 -3.13 11.82 11.96
C SER A 156 -4.22 10.89 12.51
N SER A 157 -5.05 11.37 13.45
CA SER A 157 -6.18 10.62 13.98
C SER A 157 -7.24 10.36 12.90
N ARG A 158 -7.62 11.40 12.13
CA ARG A 158 -8.56 11.25 11.01
C ARG A 158 -8.02 10.31 9.94
N LEU A 159 -6.71 10.38 9.65
CA LEU A 159 -6.06 9.43 8.74
C LEU A 159 -6.20 7.99 9.24
N GLN A 160 -5.98 7.76 10.53
CA GLN A 160 -6.12 6.43 11.15
C GLN A 160 -7.54 5.88 11.01
N ASP A 161 -8.57 6.72 11.23
CA ASP A 161 -9.98 6.34 11.07
C ASP A 161 -10.28 5.95 9.62
N LEU A 162 -9.88 6.79 8.67
CA LEU A 162 -10.09 6.57 7.23
C LEU A 162 -9.41 5.29 6.73
N LEU A 163 -8.18 5.02 7.19
CA LEU A 163 -7.46 3.80 6.83
C LEU A 163 -8.12 2.56 7.43
N SER A 164 -8.59 2.65 8.69
CA SER A 164 -9.29 1.55 9.37
C SER A 164 -10.60 1.21 8.66
N GLU A 165 -11.39 2.23 8.28
CA GLU A 165 -12.62 2.06 7.51
C GLU A 165 -12.36 1.41 6.15
N ALA A 166 -11.33 1.87 5.43
CA ALA A 166 -11.01 1.35 4.11
C ALA A 166 -10.53 -0.10 4.15
N LEU A 167 -9.71 -0.47 5.14
CA LEU A 167 -9.23 -1.85 5.31
C LEU A 167 -10.34 -2.80 5.77
N ALA A 168 -11.30 -2.33 6.56
CA ALA A 168 -12.47 -3.12 6.96
C ALA A 168 -13.39 -3.46 5.77
N GLN A 169 -13.42 -2.57 4.75
CA GLN A 169 -14.20 -2.75 3.53
C GLN A 169 -13.46 -3.56 2.45
N ALA A 170 -12.14 -3.75 2.60
CA ALA A 170 -11.34 -4.54 1.65
C ALA A 170 -11.76 -6.02 1.72
N PRO A 171 -11.92 -6.72 0.58
CA PRO A 171 -12.22 -8.14 0.60
C PRO A 171 -11.04 -8.88 1.23
N LYS A 172 -11.34 -9.75 2.20
CA LYS A 172 -10.34 -10.66 2.77
C LYS A 172 -9.82 -11.53 1.64
N SER A 173 -8.58 -11.32 1.18
CA SER A 173 -7.97 -12.10 0.12
C SER A 173 -7.94 -13.57 0.53
N ALA A 174 -8.65 -14.43 -0.19
CA ALA A 174 -8.49 -15.87 -0.11
C ALA A 174 -7.05 -16.19 -0.55
N THR A 175 -6.24 -16.65 0.39
CA THR A 175 -4.89 -17.16 0.11
C THR A 175 -5.04 -18.41 -0.75
N LYS A 176 -5.03 -18.26 -2.07
CA LYS A 176 -4.89 -19.39 -2.98
C LYS A 176 -3.43 -19.81 -2.94
N SER A 177 -3.13 -20.79 -2.11
CA SER A 177 -1.89 -21.56 -2.20
C SER A 177 -1.88 -22.27 -3.56
N ALA A 178 -1.14 -21.75 -4.51
CA ALA A 178 -0.86 -22.44 -5.75
C ALA A 178 0.20 -23.53 -5.46
N GLY A 179 -0.27 -24.68 -4.98
CA GLY A 179 0.49 -25.92 -5.04
C GLY A 179 0.57 -26.36 -6.51
N ARG A 180 1.57 -25.91 -7.23
CA ARG A 180 1.89 -26.46 -8.54
C ARG A 180 2.86 -27.62 -8.33
N SER A 181 2.30 -28.82 -8.21
CA SER A 181 3.08 -30.07 -8.32
C SER A 181 3.64 -30.17 -9.74
N VAL A 182 4.94 -30.02 -9.85
CA VAL A 182 5.68 -30.39 -11.06
C VAL A 182 5.83 -31.90 -11.03
N SER A 183 5.03 -32.60 -11.82
CA SER A 183 5.29 -34.01 -12.15
C SER A 183 6.45 -34.08 -13.12
N VAL A 184 7.60 -34.55 -12.63
CA VAL A 184 8.73 -34.95 -13.48
C VAL A 184 8.36 -36.30 -14.08
N ASP A 185 8.03 -36.29 -15.35
CA ASP A 185 7.91 -37.52 -16.16
C ASP A 185 9.29 -37.92 -16.64
N SER A 186 9.80 -39.00 -16.04
CA SER A 186 11.07 -39.63 -16.39
C SER A 186 10.75 -40.88 -17.18
N SER A 187 10.73 -40.79 -18.52
CA SER A 187 10.85 -41.97 -19.37
C SER A 187 11.17 -41.57 -20.82
N GLU A 188 12.44 -41.64 -21.17
CA GLU A 188 12.79 -42.03 -22.53
C GLU A 188 14.04 -42.92 -22.47
N PRO A 189 14.00 -44.15 -22.98
CA PRO A 189 15.19 -44.99 -23.15
C PRO A 189 15.84 -44.78 -24.52
N LEU A 190 17.14 -44.88 -24.49
CA LEU A 190 18.07 -44.93 -25.61
C LEU A 190 17.65 -45.94 -26.69
N ALA A 191 17.77 -45.50 -27.93
CA ALA A 191 18.17 -46.29 -29.09
C ALA A 191 18.87 -45.40 -30.12
#